data_4f8543d610d7224733206d21aa62c6c2
#
_entry.id   4f8543d610d7224733206d21aa62c6c2
#
_cell.length_a   1.000
_cell.length_b   1.000
_cell.length_c   1.000
_cell.angle_alpha   90.00
_cell.angle_beta   90.00
_cell.angle_gamma   90.00
#
_symmetry.space_group_name_H-M   'P 1'
#
loop_
_entity.id
_entity.type
_entity.pdbx_description
1 polymer ?
#
loop_
_entity_poly.entity_id
_entity_poly.type
_entity_poly.pdbx_seq_one_letter_code
_entity_poly.pdbx_strand_id
1 'polypeptide(L)'
;MKKIIAVFLTLSLSFVFVGCGKSDEVPTTTTPYVDSGVNNNYNNEYIDNSDIYATDVNSDIVTNVAPQPTETQSVQNTTQNIDNNTSDNTTTTNVQTPVVNTTSTPTGLTPNSVESNGGVEKATYNMSERTYIVYYRSELLTHNSKYPIVSWANGTGCPPSLYDGLLRELASAGFIVVASSETMAADGTAQIAAIDFVISENSNKSSALYNKVNSSKIGVIGHSQGGRSSVNAGASDSRITCVLSLAGSNFVEEAEKLSKPVLFMAGSKDKVVDPQKWIVTAFDAVKGPAVYASLNGAIHTTCCSNPTAYSNYAINWFNAWFYNDGNLKSIFTDGGAFSQDSAWSGYMSKGF
;
A
#
# COMPACT_ATOMS: atom_id res chain seq x y z
N MET A 1 5.04 18.07 -56.73
CA MET A 1 5.59 18.36 -55.40
C MET A 1 4.48 18.98 -54.56
N LYS A 2 3.79 18.17 -53.73
CA LYS A 2 2.74 18.65 -52.82
C LYS A 2 3.35 18.67 -51.40
N LYS A 3 3.45 19.87 -50.82
CA LYS A 3 3.91 20.10 -49.44
C LYS A 3 2.78 19.71 -48.50
N ILE A 4 3.00 18.71 -47.63
CA ILE A 4 2.13 18.38 -46.53
C ILE A 4 2.59 19.23 -45.32
N ILE A 5 1.73 20.14 -44.87
CA ILE A 5 1.93 20.92 -43.65
C ILE A 5 1.33 20.08 -42.51
N ALA A 6 2.19 19.57 -41.63
CA ALA A 6 1.77 18.96 -40.40
C ALA A 6 1.50 20.06 -39.35
N VAL A 7 0.25 20.20 -38.94
CA VAL A 7 -0.16 21.06 -37.82
C VAL A 7 0.01 20.27 -36.55
N PHE A 8 1.02 20.59 -35.75
CA PHE A 8 1.15 20.11 -34.37
C PHE A 8 0.18 20.90 -33.49
N LEU A 9 -0.90 20.25 -33.07
CA LEU A 9 -1.79 20.77 -32.05
C LEU A 9 -1.16 20.47 -30.68
N THR A 10 -0.46 21.44 -30.10
CA THR A 10 0.01 21.39 -28.72
C THR A 10 -1.17 21.61 -27.77
N LEU A 11 -1.70 20.54 -27.21
CA LEU A 11 -2.68 20.59 -26.13
C LEU A 11 -1.94 20.94 -24.84
N SER A 12 -1.89 22.22 -24.48
CA SER A 12 -1.42 22.68 -23.17
C SER A 12 -2.46 22.29 -22.12
N LEU A 13 -2.21 21.17 -21.41
CA LEU A 13 -2.98 20.78 -20.23
C LEU A 13 -2.53 21.69 -19.08
N SER A 14 -3.32 22.71 -18.77
CA SER A 14 -3.14 23.53 -17.57
C SER A 14 -3.52 22.67 -16.36
N PHE A 15 -2.52 22.07 -15.69
CA PHE A 15 -2.71 21.45 -14.40
C PHE A 15 -2.87 22.55 -13.36
N VAL A 16 -4.07 22.66 -12.80
CA VAL A 16 -4.27 23.43 -11.57
C VAL A 16 -3.62 22.64 -10.45
N PHE A 17 -2.46 23.12 -9.98
CA PHE A 17 -1.83 22.64 -8.77
C PHE A 17 -2.71 22.99 -7.56
N VAL A 18 -3.50 22.04 -7.07
CA VAL A 18 -4.03 22.13 -5.71
C VAL A 18 -2.93 21.60 -4.79
N GLY A 19 -2.01 22.48 -4.41
CA GLY A 19 -0.99 22.17 -3.42
C GLY A 19 -1.65 21.89 -2.09
N CYS A 20 -1.19 20.88 -1.36
CA CYS A 20 -1.46 20.70 0.07
C CYS A 20 -0.78 21.85 0.85
N GLY A 21 -1.41 23.03 0.87
CA GLY A 21 -0.96 24.20 1.63
C GLY A 21 -1.70 24.30 2.94
N LYS A 22 -1.00 24.78 3.97
CA LYS A 22 -1.54 25.16 5.29
C LYS A 22 -2.69 26.14 5.13
N SER A 23 -3.72 25.97 5.96
CA SER A 23 -4.86 26.88 6.08
C SER A 23 -4.41 28.33 6.29
N ASP A 24 -4.64 29.18 5.30
CA ASP A 24 -4.52 30.61 5.44
C ASP A 24 -5.85 31.19 5.94
N GLU A 25 -5.73 32.22 6.77
CA GLU A 25 -6.76 32.92 7.53
C GLU A 25 -7.90 33.46 6.65
N VAL A 26 -9.14 33.32 7.16
CA VAL A 26 -10.34 33.88 6.53
C VAL A 26 -10.44 35.36 6.88
N PRO A 27 -10.62 36.28 5.91
CA PRO A 27 -10.90 37.68 6.20
C PRO A 27 -12.32 37.83 6.74
N THR A 28 -12.44 38.43 7.90
CA THR A 28 -13.72 38.82 8.51
C THR A 28 -14.38 39.96 7.75
N THR A 29 -15.52 39.69 7.13
CA THR A 29 -16.50 40.78 6.80
C THR A 29 -17.78 40.54 7.56
N THR A 30 -18.09 41.46 8.42
CA THR A 30 -19.31 41.55 9.25
C THR A 30 -20.48 42.02 8.41
N THR A 31 -21.57 41.25 8.36
CA THR A 31 -22.95 41.77 8.20
C THR A 31 -23.89 40.98 9.10
N PRO A 32 -24.86 41.62 9.80
CA PRO A 32 -25.66 41.00 10.85
C PRO A 32 -26.80 40.15 10.25
N TYR A 33 -26.94 38.91 10.72
CA TYR A 33 -28.12 38.08 10.49
C TYR A 33 -28.85 37.84 11.81
N VAL A 34 -30.16 37.97 11.74
CA VAL A 34 -31.12 37.96 12.85
C VAL A 34 -31.30 36.54 13.39
N ASP A 35 -31.31 36.45 14.70
CA ASP A 35 -31.51 35.29 15.57
C ASP A 35 -32.89 34.62 15.36
N SER A 36 -32.89 33.30 15.18
CA SER A 36 -34.04 32.46 15.51
C SER A 36 -33.49 31.24 16.27
N GLY A 37 -33.66 31.25 17.58
CA GLY A 37 -33.12 30.35 18.57
C GLY A 37 -33.44 28.86 18.32
N VAL A 38 -32.42 28.05 18.35
CA VAL A 38 -32.44 26.67 18.86
C VAL A 38 -31.16 26.47 19.67
N ASN A 39 -31.38 26.24 20.96
CA ASN A 39 -30.39 26.03 21.99
C ASN A 39 -29.80 24.59 21.81
N ASN A 40 -28.53 24.46 21.49
CA ASN A 40 -27.80 23.21 21.70
C ASN A 40 -26.41 23.53 22.30
N ASN A 41 -26.35 23.40 23.60
CA ASN A 41 -25.11 23.31 24.36
C ASN A 41 -24.35 22.05 23.98
N TYR A 42 -23.19 22.19 23.34
CA TYR A 42 -22.16 21.18 23.34
C TYR A 42 -20.98 21.67 24.17
N ASN A 43 -20.90 21.17 25.39
CA ASN A 43 -19.70 21.23 26.21
C ASN A 43 -18.61 20.39 25.53
N ASN A 44 -17.48 21.02 25.23
CA ASN A 44 -16.22 20.36 24.88
C ASN A 44 -15.65 19.71 26.15
N GLU A 45 -15.99 18.46 26.42
CA GLU A 45 -15.23 17.60 27.33
C GLU A 45 -14.33 16.66 26.48
N TYR A 46 -13.05 16.74 26.78
CA TYR A 46 -12.01 15.88 26.26
C TYR A 46 -12.29 14.47 26.79
N ILE A 47 -12.80 13.56 25.96
CA ILE A 47 -13.03 12.17 26.32
C ILE A 47 -11.74 11.41 26.07
N ASP A 48 -11.14 10.92 27.15
CA ASP A 48 -10.08 9.94 27.16
C ASP A 48 -10.61 8.61 26.57
N ASN A 49 -10.02 8.16 25.48
CA ASN A 49 -10.45 7.00 24.70
C ASN A 49 -10.09 5.64 25.33
N SER A 50 -9.85 5.56 26.64
CA SER A 50 -9.53 4.27 27.30
C SER A 50 -10.74 3.41 27.69
N ASP A 51 -11.99 3.92 27.62
CA ASP A 51 -13.19 3.25 28.16
C ASP A 51 -14.28 2.85 27.14
N ILE A 52 -14.01 2.83 25.84
CA ILE A 52 -15.03 2.48 24.82
C ILE A 52 -14.95 0.99 24.36
N TYR A 53 -14.39 0.11 25.15
CA TYR A 53 -14.43 -1.34 24.88
C TYR A 53 -15.21 -2.13 25.92
N ALA A 54 -16.37 -1.67 26.32
CA ALA A 54 -17.30 -2.51 27.06
C ALA A 54 -18.72 -1.95 26.94
N THR A 55 -19.48 -2.40 25.91
CA THR A 55 -20.89 -2.83 26.01
C THR A 55 -21.41 -3.27 24.64
N ASP A 56 -21.84 -4.51 24.60
CA ASP A 56 -22.83 -5.16 23.73
C ASP A 56 -23.15 -4.52 22.34
N VAL A 57 -22.42 -4.97 21.31
CA VAL A 57 -23.03 -5.27 20.02
C VAL A 57 -22.47 -6.58 19.52
N ASN A 58 -23.32 -7.57 19.49
CA ASN A 58 -23.11 -8.89 18.91
C ASN A 58 -22.96 -8.72 17.39
N SER A 59 -21.73 -8.57 16.93
CA SER A 59 -21.32 -8.77 15.55
C SER A 59 -19.84 -9.04 15.58
N ASP A 60 -19.45 -10.25 15.20
CA ASP A 60 -18.09 -10.75 15.08
C ASP A 60 -17.25 -9.91 14.10
N ILE A 61 -16.79 -8.74 14.54
CA ILE A 61 -15.69 -8.05 13.87
C ILE A 61 -14.42 -8.66 14.45
N VAL A 62 -13.91 -9.66 13.74
CA VAL A 62 -12.67 -10.35 14.07
C VAL A 62 -11.53 -9.34 13.97
N THR A 63 -11.02 -8.91 15.14
CA THR A 63 -9.70 -8.30 15.24
C THR A 63 -8.66 -9.38 14.99
N ASN A 64 -8.36 -9.66 13.72
CA ASN A 64 -7.34 -10.63 13.37
C ASN A 64 -5.95 -10.02 13.47
N VAL A 65 -5.33 -10.25 14.61
CA VAL A 65 -3.88 -10.38 14.72
C VAL A 65 -3.47 -11.51 13.78
N ALA A 66 -2.48 -11.28 12.92
CA ALA A 66 -1.96 -12.28 11.99
C ALA A 66 -1.69 -13.61 12.71
N PRO A 67 -2.15 -14.77 12.16
CA PRO A 67 -1.91 -16.06 12.80
C PRO A 67 -0.42 -16.35 12.87
N GLN A 68 0.06 -16.72 14.05
CA GLN A 68 1.41 -17.23 14.23
C GLN A 68 1.58 -18.54 13.46
N PRO A 69 2.71 -18.76 12.78
CA PRO A 69 3.00 -20.03 12.13
C PRO A 69 3.17 -21.13 13.19
N THR A 70 2.39 -22.19 13.09
CA THR A 70 2.55 -23.41 13.86
C THR A 70 3.83 -24.12 13.43
N GLU A 71 4.74 -24.38 14.35
CA GLU A 71 5.94 -25.20 14.11
C GLU A 71 5.55 -26.63 13.73
N THR A 72 5.97 -27.04 12.54
CA THR A 72 5.96 -28.45 12.15
C THR A 72 7.33 -29.03 12.46
N GLN A 73 7.37 -29.94 13.40
CA GLN A 73 8.58 -30.69 13.81
C GLN A 73 9.14 -31.49 12.63
N SER A 74 10.42 -31.29 12.39
CA SER A 74 11.22 -32.07 11.43
C SER A 74 11.51 -33.47 11.96
N VAL A 75 11.12 -34.48 11.21
CA VAL A 75 11.57 -35.86 11.41
C VAL A 75 12.94 -36.01 10.76
N GLN A 76 13.92 -36.33 11.57
CA GLN A 76 15.26 -36.77 11.12
C GLN A 76 15.16 -38.08 10.35
N ASN A 77 15.83 -38.18 9.23
CA ASN A 77 16.25 -39.48 8.69
C ASN A 77 17.71 -39.45 8.27
N THR A 78 18.32 -40.49 8.74
CA THR A 78 19.73 -40.87 8.83
C THR A 78 20.37 -41.16 7.49
N THR A 79 21.64 -40.85 7.43
CA THR A 79 22.74 -41.14 6.53
C THR A 79 22.80 -42.56 5.97
N GLN A 80 23.19 -42.70 4.71
CA GLN A 80 24.15 -43.74 4.29
C GLN A 80 25.07 -43.25 3.16
N ASN A 81 26.37 -43.35 3.41
CA ASN A 81 27.48 -43.20 2.48
C ASN A 81 27.53 -44.39 1.51
N ILE A 82 27.84 -44.13 0.25
CA ILE A 82 28.55 -45.13 -0.62
C ILE A 82 29.60 -44.38 -1.44
N ASP A 83 30.86 -44.70 -1.16
CA ASP A 83 32.01 -44.39 -1.98
C ASP A 83 31.93 -45.20 -3.31
N ASN A 84 32.31 -44.61 -4.41
CA ASN A 84 33.12 -45.33 -5.43
C ASN A 84 33.89 -44.38 -6.34
N ASN A 85 35.14 -44.61 -6.32
CA ASN A 85 36.27 -44.13 -7.06
C ASN A 85 36.28 -44.72 -8.49
N THR A 86 36.48 -43.91 -9.54
CA THR A 86 37.24 -44.36 -10.73
C THR A 86 37.78 -43.16 -11.51
N SER A 87 39.08 -43.15 -11.69
CA SER A 87 39.88 -42.33 -12.59
C SER A 87 39.44 -42.45 -14.03
N ASP A 88 39.43 -41.36 -14.79
CA ASP A 88 40.13 -41.37 -16.10
C ASP A 88 40.51 -39.96 -16.56
N ASN A 89 41.70 -39.92 -17.14
CA ASN A 89 42.47 -38.81 -17.64
C ASN A 89 41.97 -38.41 -19.04
N THR A 90 41.68 -37.13 -19.29
CA THR A 90 41.88 -36.57 -20.63
C THR A 90 42.13 -35.06 -20.58
N THR A 91 43.26 -34.68 -21.08
CA THR A 91 43.77 -33.34 -21.34
C THR A 91 42.91 -32.60 -22.35
N THR A 92 42.44 -31.38 -22.06
CA THR A 92 42.17 -30.40 -23.12
C THR A 92 42.15 -28.95 -22.61
N THR A 93 43.09 -28.22 -23.16
CA THR A 93 43.14 -26.78 -23.50
C THR A 93 42.38 -25.76 -22.63
N ASN A 94 43.20 -24.96 -22.00
CA ASN A 94 42.95 -23.69 -21.33
C ASN A 94 42.37 -22.65 -22.30
N VAL A 95 41.10 -22.28 -22.12
CA VAL A 95 40.54 -21.01 -22.60
C VAL A 95 40.22 -20.16 -21.37
N GLN A 96 41.08 -19.21 -21.12
CA GLN A 96 40.93 -18.19 -20.06
C GLN A 96 39.82 -17.23 -20.48
N THR A 97 38.62 -17.36 -19.89
CA THR A 97 37.63 -16.28 -19.82
C THR A 97 38.03 -15.36 -18.68
N PRO A 98 37.93 -14.03 -18.85
CA PRO A 98 38.25 -13.11 -17.76
C PRO A 98 37.21 -13.27 -16.64
N VAL A 99 37.69 -13.72 -15.49
CA VAL A 99 36.93 -13.67 -14.24
C VAL A 99 36.76 -12.19 -13.87
N VAL A 100 35.59 -11.65 -14.14
CA VAL A 100 35.15 -10.39 -13.53
C VAL A 100 34.93 -10.66 -12.05
N ASN A 101 35.91 -10.37 -11.25
CA ASN A 101 35.85 -10.43 -9.80
C ASN A 101 35.10 -9.21 -9.29
N THR A 102 33.78 -9.25 -9.29
CA THR A 102 32.94 -8.27 -8.57
C THR A 102 32.41 -8.89 -7.28
N THR A 103 33.29 -9.17 -6.35
CA THR A 103 32.94 -9.29 -4.93
C THR A 103 32.85 -7.89 -4.33
N SER A 104 31.84 -7.11 -4.69
CA SER A 104 31.35 -6.07 -3.83
C SER A 104 30.39 -6.73 -2.84
N THR A 105 30.87 -7.06 -1.65
CA THR A 105 30.04 -7.32 -0.49
C THR A 105 29.11 -6.11 -0.35
N PRO A 106 27.77 -6.23 -0.40
CA PRO A 106 26.91 -5.10 -0.16
C PRO A 106 27.20 -4.61 1.26
N THR A 107 27.73 -3.40 1.37
CA THR A 107 27.83 -2.71 2.65
C THR A 107 26.39 -2.50 3.10
N GLY A 108 25.94 -3.24 4.11
CA GLY A 108 24.58 -3.19 4.59
C GLY A 108 24.18 -1.76 4.93
N LEU A 109 23.07 -1.31 4.37
CA LEU A 109 22.53 0.01 4.66
C LEU A 109 21.93 0.00 6.06
N THR A 110 22.36 0.95 6.88
CA THR A 110 21.70 1.28 8.14
C THR A 110 20.75 2.45 7.89
N PRO A 111 19.60 2.52 8.59
CA PRO A 111 18.69 3.66 8.44
C PRO A 111 19.37 4.95 8.91
N ASN A 112 19.08 6.06 8.23
CA ASN A 112 19.55 7.39 8.62
C ASN A 112 18.88 7.88 9.90
N SER A 113 17.62 7.48 10.14
CA SER A 113 16.88 7.73 11.38
C SER A 113 15.87 6.62 11.64
N VAL A 114 15.54 6.38 12.91
CA VAL A 114 14.44 5.52 13.36
C VAL A 114 13.63 6.29 14.39
N GLU A 115 12.31 6.38 14.18
CA GLU A 115 11.35 6.98 15.10
C GLU A 115 10.39 5.89 15.58
N SER A 116 10.21 5.72 16.90
CA SER A 116 9.27 4.78 17.49
C SER A 116 8.04 5.52 18.03
N ASN A 117 6.84 5.04 17.68
CA ASN A 117 5.60 5.55 18.20
C ASN A 117 4.52 4.47 18.20
N GLY A 118 3.87 4.24 19.35
CA GLY A 118 2.77 3.28 19.47
C GLY A 118 3.11 1.84 19.09
N GLY A 119 4.37 1.41 19.32
CA GLY A 119 4.83 0.07 18.93
C GLY A 119 5.11 -0.10 17.42
N VAL A 120 5.17 1.00 16.66
CA VAL A 120 5.55 1.03 15.25
C VAL A 120 6.82 1.85 15.08
N GLU A 121 7.82 1.22 14.49
CA GLU A 121 9.06 1.86 14.05
C GLU A 121 8.88 2.49 12.66
N LYS A 122 9.51 3.65 12.46
CA LYS A 122 9.60 4.36 11.19
C LYS A 122 11.06 4.62 10.88
N ALA A 123 11.62 3.82 9.99
CA ALA A 123 13.03 3.89 9.60
C ALA A 123 13.17 4.61 8.26
N THR A 124 14.07 5.59 8.18
CA THR A 124 14.34 6.37 6.96
C THR A 124 15.68 5.99 6.37
N TYR A 125 15.72 5.72 5.08
CA TYR A 125 16.89 5.33 4.30
C TYR A 125 17.09 6.31 3.15
N ASN A 126 18.14 7.15 3.24
CA ASN A 126 18.47 8.11 2.19
C ASN A 126 19.41 7.46 1.18
N MET A 127 18.89 7.18 0.00
CA MET A 127 19.66 6.67 -1.15
C MET A 127 20.05 7.85 -2.06
N SER A 128 20.96 7.61 -3.01
CA SER A 128 21.40 8.65 -3.96
C SER A 128 20.27 9.22 -4.81
N GLU A 129 19.30 8.39 -5.18
CA GLU A 129 18.22 8.77 -6.10
C GLU A 129 16.90 9.09 -5.40
N ARG A 130 16.62 8.44 -4.26
CA ARG A 130 15.36 8.60 -3.51
C ARG A 130 15.52 8.21 -2.05
N THR A 131 14.61 8.68 -1.21
CA THR A 131 14.50 8.26 0.18
C THR A 131 13.41 7.20 0.30
N TYR A 132 13.68 6.12 1.04
CA TYR A 132 12.67 5.14 1.46
C TYR A 132 12.34 5.34 2.94
N ILE A 133 11.06 5.28 3.27
CA ILE A 133 10.54 5.28 4.63
C ILE A 133 9.87 3.94 4.86
N VAL A 134 10.33 3.18 5.86
CA VAL A 134 9.84 1.84 6.16
C VAL A 134 9.21 1.84 7.53
N TYR A 135 7.96 1.39 7.61
CA TYR A 135 7.22 1.25 8.86
C TYR A 135 7.04 -0.24 9.16
N TYR A 136 7.26 -0.61 10.41
CA TYR A 136 7.08 -1.99 10.88
C TYR A 136 6.84 -2.02 12.39
N ARG A 137 6.19 -3.07 12.90
CA ARG A 137 5.99 -3.24 14.34
C ARG A 137 7.32 -3.45 15.06
N SER A 138 7.49 -2.83 16.24
CA SER A 138 8.69 -2.98 17.07
C SER A 138 8.99 -4.45 17.41
N GLU A 139 7.97 -5.29 17.56
CA GLU A 139 8.11 -6.72 17.82
C GLU A 139 8.81 -7.50 16.69
N LEU A 140 8.81 -6.96 15.44
CA LEU A 140 9.57 -7.54 14.33
C LEU A 140 11.05 -7.70 14.69
N LEU A 141 11.60 -6.82 15.52
CA LEU A 141 13.00 -6.86 15.93
C LEU A 141 13.33 -8.12 16.76
N THR A 142 12.38 -8.63 17.53
CA THR A 142 12.56 -9.72 18.48
C THR A 142 12.02 -11.07 18.00
N HIS A 143 11.04 -11.09 17.10
CA HIS A 143 10.43 -12.33 16.59
C HIS A 143 11.14 -12.84 15.33
N ASN A 144 11.17 -14.17 15.15
CA ASN A 144 11.72 -14.82 13.94
C ASN A 144 10.69 -15.03 12.84
N SER A 145 9.58 -14.30 12.88
CA SER A 145 8.53 -14.37 11.86
C SER A 145 8.89 -13.57 10.62
N LYS A 146 8.30 -13.93 9.47
CA LYS A 146 8.39 -13.17 8.23
C LYS A 146 7.08 -12.40 7.99
N TYR A 147 7.20 -11.14 7.61
CA TYR A 147 6.11 -10.19 7.48
C TYR A 147 5.86 -9.84 6.00
N PRO A 148 4.59 -9.74 5.57
CA PRO A 148 4.24 -9.31 4.22
C PRO A 148 4.70 -7.88 3.93
N ILE A 149 4.89 -7.56 2.65
CA ILE A 149 5.24 -6.22 2.17
C ILE A 149 3.97 -5.51 1.69
N VAL A 150 3.81 -4.24 2.08
CA VAL A 150 2.85 -3.31 1.49
C VAL A 150 3.60 -2.08 0.99
N SER A 151 3.65 -1.87 -0.33
CA SER A 151 4.29 -0.70 -0.92
C SER A 151 3.29 0.42 -1.15
N TRP A 152 3.60 1.61 -0.64
CA TRP A 152 2.78 2.82 -0.72
C TRP A 152 3.24 3.75 -1.84
N ALA A 153 2.29 4.34 -2.58
CA ALA A 153 2.54 5.43 -3.52
C ALA A 153 1.79 6.70 -3.14
N ASN A 154 2.51 7.84 -3.18
CA ASN A 154 2.00 9.15 -2.81
C ASN A 154 1.09 9.76 -3.89
N GLY A 155 0.19 10.66 -3.49
CA GLY A 155 -0.50 11.58 -4.40
C GLY A 155 0.45 12.62 -4.99
N THR A 156 0.03 13.28 -6.07
CA THR A 156 0.80 14.30 -6.79
C THR A 156 1.30 15.39 -5.85
N GLY A 157 2.61 15.58 -5.76
CA GLY A 157 3.24 16.60 -4.93
C GLY A 157 3.15 16.37 -3.42
N CYS A 158 2.59 15.25 -2.96
CA CYS A 158 2.36 14.96 -1.55
C CYS A 158 3.49 14.09 -0.98
N PRO A 159 4.18 14.51 0.09
CA PRO A 159 5.19 13.66 0.73
C PRO A 159 4.56 12.54 1.58
N PRO A 160 5.29 11.43 1.86
CA PRO A 160 4.80 10.32 2.69
C PRO A 160 4.32 10.74 4.08
N SER A 161 4.84 11.83 4.62
CA SER A 161 4.46 12.34 5.96
C SER A 161 2.98 12.74 6.07
N LEU A 162 2.33 13.07 4.96
CA LEU A 162 0.89 13.36 4.96
C LEU A 162 0.02 12.11 5.22
N TYR A 163 0.60 10.93 5.00
CA TYR A 163 -0.07 9.63 5.15
C TYR A 163 0.44 8.86 6.36
N ASP A 164 1.26 9.48 7.24
CA ASP A 164 1.94 8.81 8.37
C ASP A 164 0.96 8.00 9.24
N GLY A 165 -0.24 8.53 9.51
CA GLY A 165 -1.27 7.81 10.27
C GLY A 165 -1.69 6.50 9.60
N LEU A 166 -2.05 6.53 8.31
CA LEU A 166 -2.46 5.33 7.56
C LEU A 166 -1.32 4.31 7.45
N LEU A 167 -0.09 4.78 7.20
CA LEU A 167 1.07 3.90 7.06
C LEU A 167 1.41 3.20 8.38
N ARG A 168 1.25 3.90 9.52
CA ARG A 168 1.40 3.31 10.85
C ARG A 168 0.30 2.30 11.18
N GLU A 169 -0.96 2.59 10.83
CA GLU A 169 -2.07 1.65 11.03
C GLU A 169 -1.85 0.34 10.23
N LEU A 170 -1.41 0.44 8.96
CA LEU A 170 -1.05 -0.74 8.18
C LEU A 170 0.13 -1.50 8.80
N ALA A 171 1.16 -0.80 9.26
CA ALA A 171 2.30 -1.44 9.92
C ALA A 171 1.91 -2.09 11.25
N SER A 172 1.02 -1.47 12.03
CA SER A 172 0.51 -2.02 13.29
C SER A 172 -0.25 -3.33 13.11
N ALA A 173 -0.81 -3.56 11.91
CA ALA A 173 -1.45 -4.82 11.53
C ALA A 173 -0.46 -5.94 11.15
N GLY A 174 0.85 -5.69 11.21
CA GLY A 174 1.88 -6.69 10.96
C GLY A 174 2.44 -6.68 9.54
N PHE A 175 2.28 -5.61 8.78
CA PHE A 175 2.92 -5.44 7.48
C PHE A 175 4.25 -4.68 7.61
N ILE A 176 5.21 -4.99 6.74
CA ILE A 176 6.33 -4.10 6.45
C ILE A 176 5.82 -3.14 5.37
N VAL A 177 5.59 -1.88 5.76
CA VAL A 177 5.06 -0.85 4.86
C VAL A 177 6.21 0.00 4.38
N VAL A 178 6.36 0.16 3.07
CA VAL A 178 7.40 0.99 2.48
C VAL A 178 6.83 2.08 1.59
N ALA A 179 7.25 3.32 1.81
CA ALA A 179 6.96 4.48 0.98
C ALA A 179 8.24 5.06 0.41
N SER A 180 8.21 5.55 -0.83
CA SER A 180 9.30 6.35 -1.39
C SER A 180 9.01 7.84 -1.25
N SER A 181 10.07 8.67 -1.30
CA SER A 181 9.92 10.14 -1.37
C SER A 181 9.38 10.63 -2.71
N GLU A 182 9.22 9.73 -3.68
CA GLU A 182 8.72 10.07 -5.02
C GLU A 182 7.27 10.55 -4.97
N THR A 183 7.01 11.73 -5.52
CA THR A 183 5.69 12.37 -5.50
C THR A 183 5.05 12.50 -6.89
N MET A 184 5.70 11.94 -7.92
CA MET A 184 5.28 12.01 -9.32
C MET A 184 5.42 10.65 -10.04
N ALA A 185 5.03 9.56 -9.38
CA ALA A 185 5.29 8.19 -9.83
C ALA A 185 3.99 7.45 -10.20
N ALA A 186 3.28 7.90 -11.22
CA ALA A 186 2.02 7.29 -11.66
C ALA A 186 2.18 5.91 -12.33
N ASP A 187 3.37 5.62 -12.87
CA ASP A 187 3.65 4.44 -13.70
C ASP A 187 3.90 3.14 -12.90
N GLY A 188 4.01 3.23 -11.58
CA GLY A 188 4.23 2.08 -10.70
C GLY A 188 5.70 1.76 -10.42
N THR A 189 6.64 2.34 -11.16
CA THR A 189 8.08 2.00 -11.04
C THR A 189 8.65 2.33 -9.66
N ALA A 190 8.21 3.43 -9.04
CA ALA A 190 8.66 3.81 -7.71
C ALA A 190 8.21 2.82 -6.62
N GLN A 191 6.99 2.26 -6.74
CA GLN A 191 6.50 1.22 -5.82
C GLN A 191 7.26 -0.09 -6.00
N ILE A 192 7.54 -0.49 -7.25
CA ILE A 192 8.33 -1.69 -7.56
C ILE A 192 9.75 -1.55 -7.00
N ALA A 193 10.39 -0.39 -7.20
CA ALA A 193 11.71 -0.12 -6.62
C ALA A 193 11.72 -0.14 -5.08
N ALA A 194 10.64 0.31 -4.43
CA ALA A 194 10.50 0.22 -2.98
C ALA A 194 10.32 -1.24 -2.50
N ILE A 195 9.63 -2.08 -3.26
CA ILE A 195 9.55 -3.53 -3.01
C ILE A 195 10.94 -4.16 -3.13
N ASP A 196 11.69 -3.85 -4.19
CA ASP A 196 13.05 -4.37 -4.41
C ASP A 196 13.99 -3.96 -3.27
N PHE A 197 13.88 -2.72 -2.80
CA PHE A 197 14.62 -2.22 -1.65
C PHE A 197 14.34 -3.09 -0.39
N VAL A 198 13.08 -3.31 -0.02
CA VAL A 198 12.72 -4.12 1.15
C VAL A 198 13.20 -5.56 1.01
N ILE A 199 13.09 -6.15 -0.19
CA ILE A 199 13.57 -7.50 -0.46
C ILE A 199 15.11 -7.56 -0.33
N SER A 200 15.84 -6.55 -0.77
CA SER A 200 17.30 -6.50 -0.62
C SER A 200 17.71 -6.43 0.85
N GLU A 201 16.98 -5.66 1.66
CA GLU A 201 17.21 -5.53 3.10
C GLU A 201 16.99 -6.84 3.88
N ASN A 202 16.15 -7.75 3.35
CA ASN A 202 15.99 -9.10 3.92
C ASN A 202 17.30 -9.93 3.90
N SER A 203 18.20 -9.65 2.99
CA SER A 203 19.51 -10.31 2.88
C SER A 203 20.64 -9.53 3.58
N ASN A 204 20.38 -8.32 4.01
CA ASN A 204 21.33 -7.44 4.66
C ASN A 204 21.42 -7.73 6.15
N LYS A 205 22.50 -8.37 6.61
CA LYS A 205 22.72 -8.74 8.03
C LYS A 205 22.71 -7.57 9.01
N SER A 206 22.95 -6.36 8.53
CA SER A 206 22.94 -5.12 9.35
C SER A 206 21.56 -4.47 9.40
N SER A 207 20.60 -4.97 8.63
CA SER A 207 19.24 -4.43 8.58
C SER A 207 18.35 -5.01 9.67
N ALA A 208 17.46 -4.18 10.21
CA ALA A 208 16.34 -4.63 11.05
C ALA A 208 15.44 -5.63 10.33
N LEU A 209 15.41 -5.60 8.99
CA LEU A 209 14.60 -6.48 8.14
C LEU A 209 15.29 -7.81 7.78
N TYR A 210 16.51 -8.05 8.28
CA TYR A 210 17.25 -9.27 7.98
C TYR A 210 16.46 -10.53 8.34
N ASN A 211 16.20 -11.39 7.34
CA ASN A 211 15.37 -12.61 7.46
C ASN A 211 13.93 -12.37 7.94
N LYS A 212 13.40 -11.14 7.83
CA LYS A 212 12.05 -10.78 8.33
C LYS A 212 11.03 -10.58 7.21
N VAL A 213 11.43 -10.58 5.94
CA VAL A 213 10.57 -10.25 4.81
C VAL A 213 9.94 -11.51 4.20
N ASN A 214 8.62 -11.50 4.03
CA ASN A 214 7.90 -12.50 3.24
C ASN A 214 7.69 -12.00 1.81
N SER A 215 8.65 -12.26 0.95
CA SER A 215 8.62 -11.82 -0.45
C SER A 215 7.58 -12.52 -1.34
N SER A 216 6.84 -13.52 -0.81
CA SER A 216 5.72 -14.15 -1.53
C SER A 216 4.37 -13.47 -1.24
N LYS A 217 4.33 -12.47 -0.36
CA LYS A 217 3.13 -11.75 0.05
C LYS A 217 3.38 -10.25 -0.10
N ILE A 218 3.06 -9.72 -1.27
CA ILE A 218 3.32 -8.33 -1.64
C ILE A 218 2.02 -7.68 -2.10
N GLY A 219 1.64 -6.59 -1.43
CA GLY A 219 0.54 -5.73 -1.82
C GLY A 219 1.00 -4.33 -2.16
N VAL A 220 0.21 -3.64 -2.95
CA VAL A 220 0.45 -2.23 -3.30
C VAL A 220 -0.79 -1.40 -3.00
N ILE A 221 -0.58 -0.21 -2.48
CA ILE A 221 -1.61 0.77 -2.14
C ILE A 221 -1.11 2.17 -2.42
N GLY A 222 -1.98 3.09 -2.81
CA GLY A 222 -1.62 4.47 -2.99
C GLY A 222 -2.83 5.38 -3.15
N HIS A 223 -2.60 6.68 -3.03
CA HIS A 223 -3.63 7.72 -3.08
C HIS A 223 -3.53 8.55 -4.37
N SER A 224 -4.67 8.88 -4.99
CA SER A 224 -4.72 9.78 -6.16
C SER A 224 -3.87 9.24 -7.32
N GLN A 225 -2.86 9.99 -7.79
CA GLN A 225 -1.85 9.49 -8.72
C GLN A 225 -1.18 8.20 -8.21
N GLY A 226 -0.96 8.07 -6.90
CA GLY A 226 -0.44 6.84 -6.27
C GLY A 226 -1.41 5.67 -6.37
N GLY A 227 -2.72 5.90 -6.39
CA GLY A 227 -3.71 4.88 -6.67
C GLY A 227 -3.58 4.32 -8.09
N ARG A 228 -3.34 5.20 -9.08
CA ARG A 228 -2.98 4.82 -10.45
C ARG A 228 -1.66 4.05 -10.48
N SER A 229 -0.64 4.53 -9.76
CA SER A 229 0.64 3.83 -9.60
C SER A 229 0.44 2.39 -9.14
N SER A 230 -0.43 2.16 -8.15
CA SER A 230 -0.71 0.83 -7.61
C SER A 230 -1.34 -0.10 -8.65
N VAL A 231 -2.26 0.40 -9.49
CA VAL A 231 -2.83 -0.37 -10.60
C VAL A 231 -1.74 -0.77 -11.60
N ASN A 232 -0.87 0.18 -11.99
CA ASN A 232 0.22 -0.05 -12.93
C ASN A 232 1.28 -1.01 -12.38
N ALA A 233 1.68 -0.85 -11.12
CA ALA A 233 2.59 -1.78 -10.45
C ALA A 233 2.00 -3.19 -10.40
N GLY A 234 0.72 -3.31 -10.00
CA GLY A 234 0.01 -4.59 -9.97
C GLY A 234 -0.07 -5.29 -11.33
N ALA A 235 -0.24 -4.52 -12.41
CA ALA A 235 -0.28 -5.05 -13.77
C ALA A 235 1.11 -5.47 -14.28
N SER A 236 2.18 -4.80 -13.83
CA SER A 236 3.53 -4.95 -14.39
C SER A 236 4.38 -5.97 -13.64
N ASP A 237 4.24 -6.09 -12.31
CA ASP A 237 5.08 -6.94 -11.46
C ASP A 237 4.33 -8.19 -11.01
N SER A 238 4.76 -9.36 -11.49
CA SER A 238 4.12 -10.65 -11.18
C SER A 238 4.18 -11.05 -9.70
N ARG A 239 5.09 -10.48 -8.92
CA ARG A 239 5.25 -10.75 -7.49
C ARG A 239 4.13 -10.16 -6.64
N ILE A 240 3.46 -9.10 -7.13
CA ILE A 240 2.38 -8.45 -6.42
C ILE A 240 1.15 -9.36 -6.38
N THR A 241 0.61 -9.57 -5.18
CA THR A 241 -0.53 -10.46 -4.92
C THR A 241 -1.86 -9.74 -5.13
N CYS A 242 -1.99 -8.51 -4.60
CA CYS A 242 -3.22 -7.73 -4.67
C CYS A 242 -2.95 -6.23 -4.61
N VAL A 243 -3.93 -5.45 -5.03
CA VAL A 243 -3.86 -4.01 -5.27
C VAL A 243 -4.94 -3.29 -4.48
N LEU A 244 -4.63 -2.06 -4.03
CA LEU A 244 -5.59 -1.14 -3.46
C LEU A 244 -5.37 0.27 -4.02
N SER A 245 -6.42 0.91 -4.51
CA SER A 245 -6.39 2.26 -5.07
C SER A 245 -7.32 3.18 -4.28
N LEU A 246 -6.74 4.16 -3.57
CA LEU A 246 -7.48 5.19 -2.82
C LEU A 246 -7.67 6.43 -3.69
N ALA A 247 -8.92 6.78 -4.00
CA ALA A 247 -9.25 7.94 -4.82
C ALA A 247 -8.36 8.05 -6.07
N GLY A 248 -8.08 6.91 -6.72
CA GLY A 248 -7.07 6.80 -7.77
C GLY A 248 -7.53 7.41 -9.10
N SER A 249 -6.64 8.17 -9.76
CA SER A 249 -6.87 8.72 -11.10
C SER A 249 -6.56 7.68 -12.19
N ASN A 250 -7.21 6.52 -12.14
CA ASN A 250 -6.92 5.38 -13.01
C ASN A 250 -7.43 5.60 -14.43
N PHE A 251 -6.62 5.23 -15.43
CA PHE A 251 -7.06 5.15 -16.82
C PHE A 251 -7.55 3.76 -17.18
N VAL A 252 -8.55 3.69 -18.07
CA VAL A 252 -9.16 2.42 -18.52
C VAL A 252 -8.11 1.52 -19.17
N GLU A 253 -7.27 2.06 -20.06
CA GLU A 253 -6.25 1.31 -20.80
C GLU A 253 -5.17 0.70 -19.90
N GLU A 254 -4.98 1.24 -18.70
CA GLU A 254 -4.08 0.71 -17.69
C GLU A 254 -4.79 -0.36 -16.86
N ALA A 255 -6.03 -0.08 -16.46
CA ALA A 255 -6.85 -0.99 -15.67
C ALA A 255 -7.14 -2.32 -16.41
N GLU A 256 -7.33 -2.28 -17.75
CA GLU A 256 -7.51 -3.46 -18.60
C GLU A 256 -6.35 -4.47 -18.53
N LYS A 257 -5.15 -4.02 -18.12
CA LYS A 257 -3.97 -4.88 -17.98
C LYS A 257 -3.94 -5.60 -16.64
N LEU A 258 -4.71 -5.14 -15.66
CA LEU A 258 -4.73 -5.71 -14.31
C LEU A 258 -5.65 -6.93 -14.25
N SER A 259 -5.04 -8.09 -13.95
CA SER A 259 -5.76 -9.35 -13.71
C SER A 259 -5.75 -9.80 -12.25
N LYS A 260 -5.10 -9.03 -11.39
CA LYS A 260 -4.99 -9.31 -9.96
C LYS A 260 -6.16 -8.69 -9.19
N PRO A 261 -6.45 -9.20 -7.98
CA PRO A 261 -7.47 -8.61 -7.12
C PRO A 261 -7.20 -7.14 -6.83
N VAL A 262 -8.23 -6.30 -6.96
CA VAL A 262 -8.11 -4.87 -6.67
C VAL A 262 -9.31 -4.35 -5.86
N LEU A 263 -8.99 -3.57 -4.81
CA LEU A 263 -9.97 -2.80 -4.06
C LEU A 263 -9.82 -1.32 -4.42
N PHE A 264 -10.90 -0.74 -4.92
CA PHE A 264 -11.03 0.70 -5.17
C PHE A 264 -11.85 1.33 -4.05
N MET A 265 -11.26 2.27 -3.34
CA MET A 265 -11.97 3.09 -2.34
C MET A 265 -11.93 4.56 -2.73
N ALA A 266 -13.09 5.21 -2.72
CA ALA A 266 -13.27 6.61 -3.13
C ALA A 266 -13.86 7.46 -1.99
N GLY A 267 -13.94 8.77 -2.21
CA GLY A 267 -14.76 9.68 -1.40
C GLY A 267 -16.00 10.11 -2.17
N SER A 268 -17.19 10.02 -1.58
CA SER A 268 -18.45 10.36 -2.28
C SER A 268 -18.58 11.86 -2.60
N LYS A 269 -17.74 12.71 -2.00
CA LYS A 269 -17.66 14.16 -2.26
C LYS A 269 -16.32 14.56 -2.90
N ASP A 270 -15.59 13.60 -3.44
CA ASP A 270 -14.34 13.88 -4.16
C ASP A 270 -14.64 14.67 -5.45
N LYS A 271 -14.08 15.89 -5.51
CA LYS A 271 -14.19 16.79 -6.69
C LYS A 271 -12.90 16.86 -7.49
N VAL A 272 -11.83 16.22 -7.03
CA VAL A 272 -10.53 16.18 -7.72
C VAL A 272 -10.48 14.97 -8.64
N VAL A 273 -10.81 13.80 -8.11
CA VAL A 273 -10.95 12.56 -8.89
C VAL A 273 -12.41 12.13 -8.81
N ASP A 274 -13.17 12.44 -9.83
CA ASP A 274 -14.58 12.04 -9.95
C ASP A 274 -14.66 10.49 -9.92
N PRO A 275 -15.31 9.91 -8.89
CA PRO A 275 -15.37 8.44 -8.76
C PRO A 275 -16.00 7.75 -9.95
N GLN A 276 -17.05 8.32 -10.55
CA GLN A 276 -17.74 7.71 -11.70
C GLN A 276 -16.88 7.72 -12.95
N LYS A 277 -16.19 8.82 -13.17
CA LYS A 277 -15.36 9.00 -14.37
C LYS A 277 -14.06 8.21 -14.33
N TRP A 278 -13.41 8.12 -13.16
CA TRP A 278 -12.05 7.59 -13.08
C TRP A 278 -11.98 6.22 -12.40
N ILE A 279 -12.82 5.98 -11.40
CA ILE A 279 -12.69 4.79 -10.55
C ILE A 279 -13.65 3.70 -11.00
N VAL A 280 -14.93 4.03 -11.23
CA VAL A 280 -15.93 3.07 -11.71
C VAL A 280 -15.55 2.56 -13.10
N THR A 281 -15.10 3.43 -14.00
CA THR A 281 -14.64 3.00 -15.32
C THR A 281 -13.42 2.08 -15.26
N ALA A 282 -12.49 2.33 -14.32
CA ALA A 282 -11.37 1.44 -14.08
C ALA A 282 -11.83 0.10 -13.45
N PHE A 283 -12.76 0.14 -12.49
CA PHE A 283 -13.38 -1.06 -11.93
C PHE A 283 -14.00 -1.94 -13.02
N ASP A 284 -14.75 -1.35 -13.95
CA ASP A 284 -15.35 -2.11 -15.06
C ASP A 284 -14.31 -2.74 -15.98
N ALA A 285 -13.19 -2.06 -16.19
CA ALA A 285 -12.13 -2.48 -17.10
C ALA A 285 -11.21 -3.60 -16.56
N VAL A 286 -10.97 -3.69 -15.25
CA VAL A 286 -10.08 -4.71 -14.70
C VAL A 286 -10.60 -6.12 -14.92
N LYS A 287 -9.70 -7.08 -15.16
CA LYS A 287 -10.03 -8.48 -15.50
C LYS A 287 -10.08 -9.40 -14.27
N GLY A 288 -9.42 -9.00 -13.18
CA GLY A 288 -9.38 -9.77 -11.93
C GLY A 288 -10.57 -9.50 -11.02
N PRO A 289 -10.61 -10.17 -9.85
CA PRO A 289 -11.55 -9.84 -8.80
C PRO A 289 -11.44 -8.36 -8.42
N ALA A 290 -12.58 -7.67 -8.33
CA ALA A 290 -12.58 -6.24 -8.05
C ALA A 290 -13.72 -5.85 -7.11
N VAL A 291 -13.44 -4.86 -6.25
CA VAL A 291 -14.42 -4.22 -5.37
C VAL A 291 -14.29 -2.71 -5.51
N TYR A 292 -15.42 -2.03 -5.46
CA TYR A 292 -15.51 -0.58 -5.39
C TYR A 292 -16.48 -0.15 -4.29
N ALA A 293 -16.13 0.89 -3.53
CA ALA A 293 -17.05 1.61 -2.65
C ALA A 293 -16.58 3.06 -2.42
N SER A 294 -17.53 3.95 -2.16
CA SER A 294 -17.29 5.36 -1.81
C SER A 294 -17.65 5.64 -0.35
N LEU A 295 -16.71 6.15 0.44
CA LEU A 295 -16.94 6.61 1.80
C LEU A 295 -17.85 7.85 1.79
N ASN A 296 -18.97 7.79 2.51
CA ASN A 296 -19.97 8.86 2.54
C ASN A 296 -19.40 10.16 3.13
N GLY A 297 -19.59 11.27 2.43
CA GLY A 297 -19.12 12.59 2.83
C GLY A 297 -17.62 12.84 2.65
N ALA A 298 -16.83 11.81 2.34
CA ALA A 298 -15.38 11.93 2.17
C ALA A 298 -15.03 12.75 0.93
N ILE A 299 -14.00 13.58 1.05
CA ILE A 299 -13.37 14.35 -0.02
C ILE A 299 -12.06 13.67 -0.46
N HIS A 300 -11.39 14.23 -1.47
CA HIS A 300 -10.17 13.66 -2.05
C HIS A 300 -9.08 13.28 -1.02
N THR A 301 -8.87 14.14 -0.02
CA THR A 301 -7.79 13.99 0.96
C THR A 301 -8.23 13.37 2.29
N THR A 302 -9.43 12.82 2.38
CA THR A 302 -9.96 12.26 3.65
C THR A 302 -9.06 11.12 4.18
N CYS A 303 -8.39 10.36 3.33
CA CYS A 303 -7.46 9.32 3.76
C CYS A 303 -6.23 9.85 4.52
N CYS A 304 -5.92 11.16 4.41
CA CYS A 304 -4.86 11.82 5.18
C CYS A 304 -5.35 12.27 6.56
N SER A 305 -6.61 12.72 6.65
CA SER A 305 -7.20 13.30 7.88
C SER A 305 -7.99 12.29 8.72
N ASN A 306 -8.49 11.22 8.11
CA ASN A 306 -9.20 10.13 8.77
C ASN A 306 -8.74 8.78 8.22
N PRO A 307 -7.49 8.34 8.54
CA PRO A 307 -6.92 7.11 8.02
C PRO A 307 -7.70 5.86 8.41
N THR A 308 -8.24 5.81 9.63
CA THR A 308 -8.94 4.64 10.19
C THR A 308 -10.18 4.26 9.38
N ALA A 309 -10.84 5.22 8.73
CA ALA A 309 -11.97 4.95 7.85
C ALA A 309 -11.59 4.06 6.65
N TYR A 310 -10.31 4.00 6.27
CA TYR A 310 -9.81 3.21 5.14
C TYR A 310 -8.99 2.00 5.58
N SER A 311 -8.22 2.12 6.67
CA SER A 311 -7.24 1.11 7.08
C SER A 311 -7.87 -0.24 7.41
N ASN A 312 -9.04 -0.27 8.06
CA ASN A 312 -9.72 -1.51 8.43
C ASN A 312 -10.00 -2.40 7.21
N TYR A 313 -10.58 -1.83 6.15
CA TYR A 313 -10.84 -2.57 4.91
C TYR A 313 -9.55 -2.85 4.14
N ALA A 314 -8.57 -1.95 4.17
CA ALA A 314 -7.26 -2.19 3.56
C ALA A 314 -6.53 -3.37 4.21
N ILE A 315 -6.52 -3.45 5.53
CA ILE A 315 -5.90 -4.55 6.29
C ILE A 315 -6.61 -5.88 5.97
N ASN A 316 -7.94 -5.90 6.03
CA ASN A 316 -8.72 -7.10 5.70
C ASN A 316 -8.52 -7.54 4.25
N TRP A 317 -8.43 -6.59 3.30
CA TRP A 317 -8.15 -6.87 1.90
C TRP A 317 -6.80 -7.56 1.72
N PHE A 318 -5.73 -6.99 2.27
CA PHE A 318 -4.40 -7.58 2.19
C PHE A 318 -4.34 -8.96 2.84
N ASN A 319 -4.90 -9.13 4.04
CA ASN A 319 -4.92 -10.42 4.72
C ASN A 319 -5.73 -11.47 3.94
N ALA A 320 -6.88 -11.10 3.37
CA ALA A 320 -7.73 -11.98 2.57
C ALA A 320 -6.95 -12.62 1.40
N TRP A 321 -6.13 -11.82 0.72
CA TRP A 321 -5.38 -12.27 -0.45
C TRP A 321 -4.01 -12.85 -0.10
N PHE A 322 -3.32 -12.32 0.89
CA PHE A 322 -2.02 -12.85 1.35
C PHE A 322 -2.13 -14.25 1.93
N TYR A 323 -3.21 -14.53 2.63
CA TYR A 323 -3.41 -15.81 3.30
C TYR A 323 -4.45 -16.69 2.59
N ASN A 324 -5.01 -16.24 1.49
CA ASN A 324 -6.09 -16.90 0.76
C ASN A 324 -7.27 -17.25 1.68
N ASP A 325 -7.60 -16.35 2.61
CA ASP A 325 -8.59 -16.56 3.65
C ASP A 325 -10.01 -16.33 3.11
N GLY A 326 -10.80 -17.40 3.04
CA GLY A 326 -12.19 -17.36 2.54
C GLY A 326 -13.12 -16.52 3.41
N ASN A 327 -12.92 -16.50 4.74
CA ASN A 327 -13.75 -15.70 5.65
C ASN A 327 -13.49 -14.21 5.43
N LEU A 328 -12.21 -13.81 5.30
CA LEU A 328 -11.86 -12.42 5.00
C LEU A 328 -12.31 -12.01 3.59
N LYS A 329 -12.24 -12.91 2.60
CA LYS A 329 -12.77 -12.63 1.25
C LYS A 329 -14.27 -12.39 1.26
N SER A 330 -15.03 -13.11 2.10
CA SER A 330 -16.49 -12.95 2.20
C SER A 330 -16.91 -11.54 2.67
N ILE A 331 -16.04 -10.79 3.36
CA ILE A 331 -16.27 -9.37 3.70
C ILE A 331 -16.54 -8.55 2.43
N PHE A 332 -15.89 -8.92 1.33
CA PHE A 332 -15.86 -8.19 0.05
C PHE A 332 -16.77 -8.79 -1.03
N THR A 333 -17.68 -9.68 -0.69
CA THR A 333 -18.70 -10.19 -1.61
C THR A 333 -20.01 -9.44 -1.46
N ASP A 334 -20.95 -9.62 -2.42
CA ASP A 334 -22.30 -9.13 -2.25
C ASP A 334 -22.94 -9.77 -1.01
N GLY A 335 -23.53 -8.92 -0.14
CA GLY A 335 -24.06 -9.34 1.15
C GLY A 335 -23.02 -9.47 2.25
N GLY A 336 -21.73 -9.29 1.95
CA GLY A 336 -20.66 -9.26 2.94
C GLY A 336 -20.62 -7.96 3.76
N ALA A 337 -19.81 -7.93 4.82
CA ALA A 337 -19.78 -6.82 5.78
C ALA A 337 -19.50 -5.46 5.12
N PHE A 338 -18.62 -5.41 4.11
CA PHE A 338 -18.31 -4.15 3.44
C PHE A 338 -19.50 -3.63 2.61
N SER A 339 -20.26 -4.51 1.97
CA SER A 339 -21.45 -4.13 1.19
C SER A 339 -22.61 -3.65 2.07
N GLN A 340 -22.65 -4.06 3.34
CA GLN A 340 -23.68 -3.71 4.32
C GLN A 340 -23.28 -2.50 5.20
N ASP A 341 -22.06 -2.01 5.10
CA ASP A 341 -21.57 -0.89 5.90
C ASP A 341 -22.20 0.42 5.41
N SER A 342 -23.10 1.00 6.23
CA SER A 342 -23.81 2.25 5.92
C SER A 342 -22.91 3.48 5.80
N ALA A 343 -21.67 3.42 6.26
CA ALA A 343 -20.68 4.48 6.04
C ALA A 343 -20.22 4.55 4.58
N TRP A 344 -20.45 3.51 3.79
CA TRP A 344 -20.05 3.41 2.39
C TRP A 344 -21.26 3.36 1.46
N SER A 345 -21.11 3.81 0.24
CA SER A 345 -22.14 3.83 -0.80
C SER A 345 -21.58 3.42 -2.17
N GLY A 346 -22.48 3.08 -3.10
CA GLY A 346 -22.11 2.71 -4.46
C GLY A 346 -21.30 1.42 -4.54
N TYR A 347 -21.45 0.53 -3.55
CA TYR A 347 -20.73 -0.74 -3.49
C TYR A 347 -20.96 -1.57 -4.76
N MET A 348 -19.87 -2.11 -5.30
CA MET A 348 -19.85 -3.05 -6.42
C MET A 348 -18.77 -4.10 -6.18
N SER A 349 -19.04 -5.35 -6.56
CA SER A 349 -18.05 -6.43 -6.54
C SER A 349 -18.15 -7.32 -7.78
N LYS A 350 -17.04 -7.93 -8.19
CA LYS A 350 -16.99 -8.92 -9.27
C LYS A 350 -15.84 -9.89 -9.12
N GLY A 351 -15.99 -11.10 -9.65
CA GLY A 351 -14.90 -12.08 -9.80
C GLY A 351 -14.50 -12.81 -8.52
N PHE A 352 -15.38 -12.91 -7.49
CA PHE A 352 -15.17 -13.66 -6.25
C PHE A 352 -15.66 -15.11 -6.35
#